data_3178c46b8577c5322e320ec8352a1bb1
#
_entry.id   3178c46b8577c5322e320ec8352a1bb1
#
_cell.length_a   1.000
_cell.length_b   1.000
_cell.length_c   1.000
_cell.angle_alpha   90.00
_cell.angle_beta   90.00
_cell.angle_gamma   90.00
#
_symmetry.space_group_name_H-M   'P 1'
#
loop_
_entity.id
_entity.type
_entity.pdbx_description
1 polymer ?
#
loop_
_entity_poly.entity_id
_entity_poly.type
_entity_poly.pdbx_seq_one_letter_code
_entity_poly.pdbx_strand_id
1 'polypeptide(L)'
;MSVDNKMAIQIQKSNTTKISEIDFNNLSFGNVFTDHMLECDYRDGKWQTIHIRPYGPISLDPSAKVFHYGQAIFEGMKAYKDTEDAIWLFRPDENHKRLNKSAVRLAIPEFPEDSFFKGLEALLSLEKDWIQKKEGSSLYIRPFVIATEKGVSASPAKEYKFMIILSPAQSYYSGEVRVLFADKYSRSASGGVGFAKCAGNYAGQFYPTKLANDAGYQQVVWTDASTHENLEEAGTMNVFFRIGDKLVTAPTSDRILDGVTRKSILTLAASEGIVCEVRTISVYEIEEAAKNGTLLEMFGAG
;
A
#
# COMPACT_ATOMS: atom_id res chain seq x y z
N MET A 1 11.10 -28.13 -16.42
CA MET A 1 9.85 -28.02 -17.17
C MET A 1 8.91 -27.16 -16.34
N SER A 2 8.76 -25.87 -16.67
CA SER A 2 7.76 -25.02 -16.02
C SER A 2 6.39 -25.46 -16.51
N VAL A 3 5.64 -26.14 -15.68
CA VAL A 3 4.21 -26.34 -15.93
C VAL A 3 3.59 -24.96 -15.95
N ASP A 4 3.12 -24.54 -17.11
CA ASP A 4 2.41 -23.28 -17.35
C ASP A 4 1.09 -23.35 -16.54
N ASN A 5 1.19 -23.00 -15.27
CA ASN A 5 0.09 -23.14 -14.30
C ASN A 5 -0.84 -21.93 -14.42
N LYS A 6 -1.43 -21.76 -15.61
CA LYS A 6 -2.45 -20.73 -15.87
C LYS A 6 -3.68 -21.04 -15.03
N MET A 7 -3.88 -20.27 -13.96
CA MET A 7 -5.09 -20.38 -13.15
C MET A 7 -6.31 -19.97 -13.98
N ALA A 8 -7.38 -20.77 -13.92
CA ALA A 8 -8.65 -20.40 -14.51
C ALA A 8 -9.28 -19.23 -13.79
N ILE A 9 -10.03 -18.40 -14.52
CA ILE A 9 -10.81 -17.28 -13.97
C ILE A 9 -12.29 -17.59 -14.20
N GLN A 10 -13.05 -17.63 -13.12
CA GLN A 10 -14.51 -17.76 -13.12
C GLN A 10 -15.15 -16.43 -12.74
N ILE A 11 -16.11 -15.97 -13.51
CA ILE A 11 -16.76 -14.67 -13.33
C ILE A 11 -18.24 -14.89 -13.07
N GLN A 12 -18.69 -14.45 -11.89
CA GLN A 12 -20.09 -14.31 -11.52
C GLN A 12 -20.43 -12.81 -11.51
N LYS A 13 -21.18 -12.36 -12.51
CA LYS A 13 -21.59 -10.95 -12.59
C LYS A 13 -22.67 -10.62 -11.58
N SER A 14 -22.62 -9.41 -11.05
CA SER A 14 -23.74 -8.82 -10.31
C SER A 14 -24.90 -8.52 -11.26
N ASN A 15 -26.12 -8.71 -10.79
CA ASN A 15 -27.33 -8.36 -11.54
C ASN A 15 -27.68 -6.86 -11.41
N THR A 16 -27.05 -6.12 -10.50
CA THR A 16 -27.30 -4.72 -10.21
C THR A 16 -25.98 -3.98 -10.06
N THR A 17 -26.00 -2.67 -10.34
CA THR A 17 -24.88 -1.77 -10.05
C THR A 17 -25.31 -0.71 -9.05
N LYS A 18 -24.41 -0.36 -8.13
CA LYS A 18 -24.61 0.72 -7.14
C LYS A 18 -24.06 2.06 -7.64
N ILE A 19 -23.46 2.12 -8.82
CA ILE A 19 -22.74 3.30 -9.30
C ILE A 19 -23.62 4.55 -9.34
N SER A 20 -24.92 4.40 -9.66
CA SER A 20 -25.89 5.51 -9.70
C SER A 20 -26.25 6.08 -8.32
N GLU A 21 -25.91 5.36 -7.25
CA GLU A 21 -26.19 5.77 -5.85
C GLU A 21 -25.01 6.54 -5.24
N ILE A 22 -23.88 6.64 -5.95
CA ILE A 22 -22.63 7.17 -5.42
C ILE A 22 -22.43 8.63 -5.83
N ASP A 23 -22.23 9.49 -4.84
CA ASP A 23 -21.74 10.86 -5.06
C ASP A 23 -20.20 10.85 -5.20
N PHE A 24 -19.75 10.83 -6.45
CA PHE A 24 -18.31 10.86 -6.76
C PHE A 24 -17.61 12.19 -6.41
N ASN A 25 -18.34 13.23 -6.02
CA ASN A 25 -17.76 14.49 -5.60
C ASN A 25 -17.49 14.54 -4.09
N ASN A 26 -18.06 13.62 -3.32
CA ASN A 26 -17.95 13.58 -1.86
C ASN A 26 -17.56 12.16 -1.38
N LEU A 27 -16.40 11.69 -1.82
CA LEU A 27 -15.90 10.36 -1.46
C LEU A 27 -14.98 10.43 -0.23
N SER A 28 -15.32 9.66 0.80
CA SER A 28 -14.36 9.31 1.85
C SER A 28 -13.53 8.12 1.40
N PHE A 29 -12.20 8.23 1.46
CA PHE A 29 -11.29 7.19 1.00
C PHE A 29 -11.59 5.84 1.64
N GLY A 30 -11.77 4.81 0.80
CA GLY A 30 -11.94 3.42 1.22
C GLY A 30 -13.30 3.07 1.85
N ASN A 31 -14.32 3.92 1.75
CA ASN A 31 -15.65 3.65 2.30
C ASN A 31 -16.67 3.14 1.27
N VAL A 32 -16.41 3.38 0.00
CA VAL A 32 -17.25 2.92 -1.12
C VAL A 32 -16.49 1.85 -1.90
N PHE A 33 -17.14 0.74 -2.21
CA PHE A 33 -16.54 -0.35 -2.99
C PHE A 33 -17.36 -0.63 -4.23
N THR A 34 -16.68 -1.07 -5.30
CA THR A 34 -17.29 -1.39 -6.58
C THR A 34 -18.21 -2.62 -6.49
N ASP A 35 -18.84 -2.98 -7.60
CA ASP A 35 -19.84 -4.05 -7.61
C ASP A 35 -19.24 -5.45 -7.50
N HIS A 36 -17.97 -5.63 -7.88
CA HIS A 36 -17.31 -6.94 -7.84
C HIS A 36 -16.00 -6.91 -7.05
N MET A 37 -15.58 -8.09 -6.62
CA MET A 37 -14.28 -8.36 -6.00
C MET A 37 -13.68 -9.63 -6.58
N LEU A 38 -12.35 -9.75 -6.49
CA LEU A 38 -11.61 -10.94 -6.87
C LEU A 38 -11.16 -11.68 -5.62
N GLU A 39 -11.25 -13.00 -5.64
CA GLU A 39 -10.70 -13.87 -4.60
C GLU A 39 -10.07 -15.14 -5.21
N CYS A 40 -9.05 -15.66 -4.53
CA CYS A 40 -8.37 -16.90 -4.88
C CYS A 40 -7.86 -17.57 -3.59
N ASP A 41 -8.24 -18.80 -3.37
CA ASP A 41 -7.79 -19.59 -2.22
C ASP A 41 -6.44 -20.25 -2.49
N TYR A 42 -5.61 -20.36 -1.45
CA TYR A 42 -4.45 -21.25 -1.42
C TYR A 42 -4.73 -22.41 -0.50
N ARG A 43 -4.77 -23.60 -1.07
CA ARG A 43 -5.01 -24.87 -0.35
C ARG A 43 -4.21 -25.98 -1.01
N ASP A 44 -3.88 -27.02 -0.27
CA ASP A 44 -3.14 -28.19 -0.78
C ASP A 44 -1.83 -27.81 -1.49
N GLY A 45 -1.13 -26.80 -0.96
CA GLY A 45 0.16 -26.33 -1.47
C GLY A 45 0.11 -25.55 -2.78
N LYS A 46 -1.06 -25.08 -3.23
CA LYS A 46 -1.21 -24.31 -4.49
C LYS A 46 -2.35 -23.31 -4.46
N TRP A 47 -2.20 -22.25 -5.26
CA TRP A 47 -3.29 -21.33 -5.58
C TRP A 47 -4.34 -22.04 -6.46
N GLN A 48 -5.61 -21.80 -6.17
CA GLN A 48 -6.75 -22.41 -6.83
C GLN A 48 -7.27 -21.53 -7.98
N THR A 49 -8.46 -21.82 -8.51
CA THR A 49 -9.17 -21.00 -9.48
C THR A 49 -9.44 -19.60 -8.92
N ILE A 50 -9.22 -18.57 -9.73
CA ILE A 50 -9.60 -17.18 -9.41
C ILE A 50 -11.11 -17.04 -9.59
N HIS A 51 -11.77 -16.45 -8.63
CA HIS A 51 -13.19 -16.12 -8.70
C HIS A 51 -13.37 -14.59 -8.66
N ILE A 52 -14.06 -14.05 -9.65
CA ILE A 52 -14.58 -12.69 -9.60
C ILE A 52 -16.07 -12.79 -9.33
N ARG A 53 -16.53 -12.21 -8.25
CA ARG A 53 -17.92 -12.29 -7.78
C ARG A 53 -18.43 -10.96 -7.27
N PRO A 54 -19.75 -10.80 -7.05
CA PRO A 54 -20.30 -9.62 -6.40
C PRO A 54 -19.59 -9.32 -5.07
N TYR A 55 -19.26 -8.04 -4.85
CA TYR A 55 -18.65 -7.57 -3.60
C TYR A 55 -19.58 -7.86 -2.41
N GLY A 56 -19.02 -8.44 -1.37
CA GLY A 56 -19.77 -8.78 -0.17
C GLY A 56 -18.90 -9.43 0.90
N PRO A 57 -19.49 -9.77 2.04
CA PRO A 57 -18.80 -10.41 3.15
C PRO A 57 -18.10 -11.71 2.74
N ILE A 58 -17.03 -12.03 3.47
CA ILE A 58 -16.38 -13.34 3.45
C ILE A 58 -16.68 -14.05 4.77
N SER A 59 -16.84 -15.38 4.71
CA SER A 59 -17.00 -16.20 5.91
C SER A 59 -15.65 -16.77 6.31
N LEU A 60 -15.25 -16.53 7.55
CA LEU A 60 -14.05 -17.10 8.16
C LEU A 60 -14.40 -17.75 9.48
N ASP A 61 -13.71 -18.85 9.79
CA ASP A 61 -13.80 -19.48 11.12
C ASP A 61 -13.21 -18.53 12.18
N PRO A 62 -13.80 -18.41 13.36
CA PRO A 62 -13.25 -17.58 14.44
C PRO A 62 -11.81 -17.92 14.83
N SER A 63 -11.38 -19.17 14.60
CA SER A 63 -9.99 -19.60 14.83
C SER A 63 -9.06 -19.32 13.65
N ALA A 64 -9.49 -18.64 12.57
CA ALA A 64 -8.61 -18.32 11.46
C ALA A 64 -7.40 -17.50 11.94
N LYS A 65 -6.21 -17.95 11.57
CA LYS A 65 -4.93 -17.41 12.09
C LYS A 65 -4.75 -15.91 11.88
N VAL A 66 -5.38 -15.32 10.85
CA VAL A 66 -5.32 -13.88 10.64
C VAL A 66 -5.86 -13.08 11.82
N PHE A 67 -6.89 -13.58 12.53
CA PHE A 67 -7.47 -12.89 13.69
C PHE A 67 -6.57 -12.90 14.92
N HIS A 68 -5.70 -13.90 15.04
CA HIS A 68 -4.89 -14.11 16.24
C HIS A 68 -3.44 -13.62 16.06
N TYR A 69 -2.89 -13.72 14.85
CA TYR A 69 -1.47 -13.45 14.59
C TYR A 69 -1.24 -12.38 13.52
N GLY A 70 -2.29 -11.83 12.93
CA GLY A 70 -2.19 -10.77 11.93
C GLY A 70 -1.35 -11.15 10.70
N GLN A 71 -1.27 -12.45 10.34
CA GLN A 71 -0.54 -12.91 9.16
C GLN A 71 -1.30 -12.47 7.91
N ALA A 72 -1.05 -11.23 7.51
CA ALA A 72 -1.70 -10.54 6.40
C ALA A 72 -0.77 -9.53 5.77
N ILE A 73 -0.84 -9.42 4.45
CA ILE A 73 -0.12 -8.44 3.63
C ILE A 73 -1.09 -7.74 2.69
N PHE A 74 -0.74 -6.55 2.24
CA PHE A 74 -1.58 -5.83 1.27
C PHE A 74 -0.75 -4.94 0.35
N GLU A 75 -1.38 -4.48 -0.72
CA GLU A 75 -0.86 -3.49 -1.64
C GLU A 75 -1.86 -2.37 -1.87
N GLY A 76 -1.38 -1.31 -2.50
CA GLY A 76 -2.20 -0.20 -2.94
C GLY A 76 -1.66 0.38 -4.23
N MET A 77 -2.51 0.43 -5.23
CA MET A 77 -2.25 1.06 -6.52
C MET A 77 -3.52 1.73 -7.03
N LYS A 78 -3.43 2.45 -8.13
CA LYS A 78 -4.57 3.18 -8.69
C LYS A 78 -4.71 2.90 -10.19
N ALA A 79 -5.97 2.83 -10.64
CA ALA A 79 -6.32 2.88 -12.05
C ALA A 79 -6.87 4.25 -12.41
N TYR A 80 -6.50 4.73 -13.58
CA TYR A 80 -6.91 6.00 -14.16
C TYR A 80 -7.53 5.76 -15.52
N LYS A 81 -8.43 6.63 -15.94
CA LYS A 81 -9.02 6.59 -17.26
C LYS A 81 -8.69 7.87 -18.00
N ASP A 82 -8.18 7.75 -19.22
CA ASP A 82 -7.88 8.88 -20.07
C ASP A 82 -9.12 9.36 -20.86
N THR A 83 -8.92 10.36 -21.71
CA THR A 83 -9.98 10.93 -22.55
C THR A 83 -10.53 9.95 -23.60
N GLU A 84 -9.75 8.94 -23.97
CA GLU A 84 -10.09 7.91 -24.96
C GLU A 84 -10.68 6.63 -24.32
N ASP A 85 -11.01 6.65 -23.03
CA ASP A 85 -11.48 5.51 -22.24
C ASP A 85 -10.47 4.40 -22.00
N ALA A 86 -9.20 4.62 -22.28
CA ALA A 86 -8.16 3.67 -21.93
C ALA A 86 -7.88 3.69 -20.42
N ILE A 87 -7.69 2.51 -19.84
CA ILE A 87 -7.39 2.34 -18.41
C ILE A 87 -5.89 2.21 -18.24
N TRP A 88 -5.32 3.05 -17.39
CA TRP A 88 -3.90 3.11 -17.10
C TRP A 88 -3.61 2.73 -15.66
N LEU A 89 -2.54 1.96 -15.46
CA LEU A 89 -1.98 1.62 -14.16
C LEU A 89 -0.56 2.19 -14.05
N PHE A 90 -0.23 2.74 -12.89
CA PHE A 90 1.11 3.26 -12.66
C PHE A 90 2.02 2.18 -12.07
N ARG A 91 2.93 1.62 -12.88
CA ARG A 91 3.98 0.65 -12.48
C ARG A 91 3.45 -0.53 -11.65
N PRO A 92 2.39 -1.22 -12.06
CA PRO A 92 1.75 -2.27 -11.25
C PRO A 92 2.66 -3.50 -11.06
N ASP A 93 3.67 -3.71 -11.92
CA ASP A 93 4.71 -4.72 -11.78
C ASP A 93 5.53 -4.53 -10.49
N GLU A 94 5.85 -3.29 -10.13
CA GLU A 94 6.56 -2.97 -8.89
C GLU A 94 5.69 -3.27 -7.65
N ASN A 95 4.38 -3.05 -7.73
CA ASN A 95 3.46 -3.42 -6.65
C ASN A 95 3.37 -4.95 -6.50
N HIS A 96 3.27 -5.70 -7.60
CA HIS A 96 3.26 -7.16 -7.54
C HIS A 96 4.56 -7.71 -6.94
N LYS A 97 5.73 -7.22 -7.39
CA LYS A 97 7.03 -7.60 -6.81
C LYS A 97 7.08 -7.32 -5.30
N ARG A 98 6.56 -6.17 -4.86
CA ARG A 98 6.54 -5.78 -3.44
C ARG A 98 5.54 -6.61 -2.63
N LEU A 99 4.39 -6.97 -3.20
CA LEU A 99 3.44 -7.91 -2.60
C LEU A 99 4.15 -9.24 -2.29
N ASN A 100 4.85 -9.80 -3.26
CA ASN A 100 5.56 -11.07 -3.09
C ASN A 100 6.77 -10.95 -2.14
N LYS A 101 7.51 -9.84 -2.17
CA LYS A 101 8.54 -9.55 -1.17
C LYS A 101 7.96 -9.53 0.27
N SER A 102 6.78 -8.96 0.44
CA SER A 102 6.06 -8.97 1.72
C SER A 102 5.57 -10.37 2.10
N ALA A 103 5.09 -11.15 1.10
CA ALA A 103 4.64 -12.52 1.29
C ALA A 103 5.76 -13.41 1.81
N VAL A 104 6.92 -13.39 1.16
CA VAL A 104 8.11 -14.15 1.58
C VAL A 104 8.49 -13.83 3.03
N ARG A 105 8.49 -12.54 3.41
CA ARG A 105 8.86 -12.13 4.78
C ARG A 105 7.92 -12.68 5.85
N LEU A 106 6.63 -12.87 5.52
CA LEU A 106 5.62 -13.39 6.44
C LEU A 106 5.33 -14.88 6.25
N ALA A 107 6.19 -15.61 5.51
CA ALA A 107 5.99 -17.02 5.19
C ALA A 107 4.61 -17.29 4.51
N ILE A 108 4.17 -16.38 3.66
CA ILE A 108 2.99 -16.49 2.80
C ILE A 108 3.46 -16.93 1.42
N PRO A 109 2.77 -17.85 0.72
CA PRO A 109 3.10 -18.21 -0.66
C PRO A 109 3.00 -17.03 -1.62
N GLU A 110 3.99 -16.89 -2.51
CA GLU A 110 3.96 -15.87 -3.55
C GLU A 110 2.76 -16.07 -4.49
N PHE A 111 2.14 -14.96 -4.89
CA PHE A 111 1.04 -15.00 -5.85
C PHE A 111 1.61 -14.85 -7.28
N PRO A 112 1.28 -15.78 -8.23
CA PRO A 112 1.88 -15.79 -9.56
C PRO A 112 1.56 -14.53 -10.38
N GLU A 113 2.58 -13.98 -11.05
CA GLU A 113 2.50 -12.72 -11.78
C GLU A 113 1.44 -12.74 -12.89
N ASP A 114 1.47 -13.75 -13.75
CA ASP A 114 0.51 -13.90 -14.86
C ASP A 114 -0.94 -13.95 -14.37
N SER A 115 -1.18 -14.64 -13.25
CA SER A 115 -2.51 -14.75 -12.65
C SER A 115 -2.94 -13.46 -11.96
N PHE A 116 -2.00 -12.73 -11.37
CA PHE A 116 -2.26 -11.41 -10.79
C PHE A 116 -2.73 -10.42 -11.85
N PHE A 117 -2.01 -10.29 -12.97
CA PHE A 117 -2.34 -9.32 -14.00
C PHE A 117 -3.59 -9.72 -14.79
N LYS A 118 -3.79 -10.97 -15.13
CA LYS A 118 -5.01 -11.44 -15.79
C LYS A 118 -6.26 -11.27 -14.92
N GLY A 119 -6.14 -11.59 -13.63
CA GLY A 119 -7.23 -11.38 -12.68
C GLY A 119 -7.58 -9.89 -12.50
N LEU A 120 -6.55 -9.04 -12.38
CA LEU A 120 -6.72 -7.61 -12.28
C LEU A 120 -7.35 -6.99 -13.54
N GLU A 121 -6.89 -7.38 -14.74
CA GLU A 121 -7.45 -6.95 -16.02
C GLU A 121 -8.92 -7.32 -16.14
N ALA A 122 -9.26 -8.58 -15.81
CA ALA A 122 -10.63 -9.06 -15.87
C ALA A 122 -11.54 -8.28 -14.88
N LEU A 123 -11.06 -8.02 -13.67
CA LEU A 123 -11.81 -7.24 -12.67
C LEU A 123 -12.00 -5.78 -13.11
N LEU A 124 -10.94 -5.11 -13.58
CA LEU A 124 -11.00 -3.72 -14.05
C LEU A 124 -11.89 -3.57 -15.28
N SER A 125 -11.90 -4.55 -16.15
CA SER A 125 -12.79 -4.57 -17.34
C SER A 125 -14.27 -4.59 -16.93
N LEU A 126 -14.62 -5.29 -15.87
CA LEU A 126 -15.98 -5.28 -15.31
C LEU A 126 -16.33 -3.95 -14.63
N GLU A 127 -15.38 -3.35 -13.96
CA GLU A 127 -15.55 -2.16 -13.13
C GLU A 127 -15.13 -0.85 -13.83
N LYS A 128 -14.95 -0.87 -15.14
CA LYS A 128 -14.46 0.27 -15.92
C LYS A 128 -15.27 1.56 -15.74
N ASP A 129 -16.58 1.44 -15.49
CA ASP A 129 -17.48 2.59 -15.34
C ASP A 129 -17.33 3.28 -13.97
N TRP A 130 -16.70 2.59 -12.98
CA TRP A 130 -16.35 3.17 -11.70
C TRP A 130 -15.12 4.08 -11.75
N ILE A 131 -14.36 4.05 -12.87
CA ILE A 131 -13.19 4.92 -13.07
C ILE A 131 -13.64 6.21 -13.72
N GLN A 132 -13.67 7.29 -12.95
CA GLN A 132 -14.13 8.61 -13.41
C GLN A 132 -13.06 9.30 -14.27
N LYS A 133 -13.48 9.95 -15.38
CA LYS A 133 -12.63 10.80 -16.24
C LYS A 133 -12.49 12.22 -15.67
N LYS A 134 -12.17 12.36 -14.41
CA LYS A 134 -12.05 13.65 -13.74
C LYS A 134 -10.67 13.78 -13.15
N GLU A 135 -10.04 14.94 -13.32
CA GLU A 135 -8.77 15.23 -12.68
C GLU A 135 -8.84 15.02 -11.16
N GLY A 136 -7.81 14.42 -10.58
CA GLY A 136 -7.76 14.05 -9.18
C GLY A 136 -8.55 12.79 -8.80
N SER A 137 -9.34 12.22 -9.74
CA SER A 137 -10.09 10.98 -9.52
C SER A 137 -9.30 9.76 -9.96
N SER A 138 -9.52 8.64 -9.28
CA SER A 138 -8.92 7.35 -9.58
C SER A 138 -9.77 6.22 -9.02
N LEU A 139 -9.52 5.00 -9.46
CA LEU A 139 -10.02 3.81 -8.80
C LEU A 139 -8.87 3.18 -8.00
N TYR A 140 -8.98 3.20 -6.68
CA TYR A 140 -8.02 2.59 -5.80
C TYR A 140 -8.18 1.08 -5.82
N ILE A 141 -7.07 0.37 -5.99
CA ILE A 141 -6.97 -1.08 -6.05
C ILE A 141 -6.27 -1.57 -4.79
N ARG A 142 -6.92 -2.46 -4.02
CA ARG A 142 -6.42 -3.06 -2.80
C ARG A 142 -6.24 -4.57 -2.94
N PRO A 143 -5.10 -5.06 -3.48
CA PRO A 143 -4.72 -6.45 -3.35
C PRO A 143 -4.29 -6.76 -1.91
N PHE A 144 -4.68 -7.93 -1.39
CA PHE A 144 -4.24 -8.37 -0.07
C PHE A 144 -4.32 -9.89 0.07
N VAL A 145 -3.53 -10.43 1.00
CA VAL A 145 -3.54 -11.85 1.36
C VAL A 145 -3.74 -11.97 2.86
N ILE A 146 -4.61 -12.88 3.26
CA ILE A 146 -4.87 -13.21 4.67
C ILE A 146 -4.71 -14.71 4.91
N ALA A 147 -4.22 -15.08 6.10
CA ALA A 147 -4.19 -16.48 6.56
C ALA A 147 -5.59 -16.93 6.97
N THR A 148 -6.11 -17.97 6.31
CA THR A 148 -7.46 -18.51 6.54
C THR A 148 -7.47 -19.85 7.25
N GLU A 149 -6.31 -20.49 7.45
CA GLU A 149 -6.20 -21.76 8.19
C GLU A 149 -6.80 -21.63 9.58
N LYS A 150 -7.59 -22.63 9.95
CA LYS A 150 -8.21 -22.77 11.28
C LYS A 150 -7.18 -23.25 12.29
N GLY A 151 -7.19 -22.65 13.47
CA GLY A 151 -6.34 -23.07 14.59
C GLY A 151 -5.63 -21.89 15.24
N VAL A 152 -5.38 -22.02 16.55
CA VAL A 152 -4.75 -21.00 17.39
C VAL A 152 -3.28 -21.31 17.71
N SER A 153 -2.65 -22.22 16.95
CA SER A 153 -1.20 -22.45 17.08
C SER A 153 -0.40 -21.34 16.43
N ALA A 154 0.58 -20.79 17.15
CA ALA A 154 1.48 -19.74 16.64
C ALA A 154 2.51 -20.31 15.66
N SER A 155 2.07 -20.59 14.45
CA SER A 155 2.89 -21.09 13.34
C SER A 155 2.39 -20.50 12.02
N PRO A 156 3.23 -20.45 10.97
CA PRO A 156 2.77 -20.04 9.64
C PRO A 156 1.56 -20.86 9.19
N ALA A 157 0.59 -20.20 8.58
CA ALA A 157 -0.59 -20.87 8.05
C ALA A 157 -0.24 -21.72 6.82
N LYS A 158 -1.11 -22.70 6.52
CA LYS A 158 -1.04 -23.53 5.30
C LYS A 158 -2.15 -23.20 4.31
N GLU A 159 -3.13 -22.39 4.73
CA GLU A 159 -4.24 -21.93 3.91
C GLU A 159 -4.31 -20.41 3.94
N TYR A 160 -4.52 -19.81 2.77
CA TYR A 160 -4.58 -18.37 2.57
C TYR A 160 -5.68 -18.00 1.58
N LYS A 161 -6.08 -16.74 1.59
CA LYS A 161 -6.95 -16.16 0.58
C LYS A 161 -6.31 -14.88 0.04
N PHE A 162 -6.05 -14.83 -1.27
CA PHE A 162 -5.72 -13.61 -1.99
C PHE A 162 -7.00 -12.94 -2.45
N MET A 163 -7.05 -11.62 -2.36
CA MET A 163 -8.22 -10.83 -2.74
C MET A 163 -7.81 -9.51 -3.37
N ILE A 164 -8.66 -9.00 -4.28
CA ILE A 164 -8.60 -7.62 -4.76
C ILE A 164 -9.97 -6.99 -4.59
N ILE A 165 -10.02 -5.85 -3.89
CA ILE A 165 -11.19 -4.98 -3.79
C ILE A 165 -10.87 -3.62 -4.40
N LEU A 166 -11.87 -2.95 -4.94
CA LEU A 166 -11.74 -1.67 -5.65
C LEU A 166 -12.61 -0.61 -4.98
N SER A 167 -12.06 0.60 -4.89
CA SER A 167 -12.75 1.74 -4.25
C SER A 167 -12.50 3.02 -5.06
N PRO A 168 -13.52 3.75 -5.50
CA PRO A 168 -13.32 5.06 -6.11
C PRO A 168 -12.67 6.00 -5.09
N ALA A 169 -11.71 6.79 -5.55
CA ALA A 169 -10.91 7.65 -4.69
C ALA A 169 -10.64 9.01 -5.35
N GLN A 170 -10.56 10.03 -4.52
CA GLN A 170 -10.06 11.35 -4.83
C GLN A 170 -8.69 11.57 -4.17
N SER A 171 -8.15 12.79 -4.21
CA SER A 171 -6.92 13.15 -3.51
C SER A 171 -7.03 12.83 -2.02
N TYR A 172 -6.02 12.16 -1.46
CA TYR A 172 -6.02 11.75 -0.06
C TYR A 172 -5.79 12.93 0.90
N TYR A 173 -4.90 13.84 0.52
CA TYR A 173 -4.63 15.08 1.26
C TYR A 173 -4.99 16.30 0.44
N SER A 174 -5.51 17.33 1.11
CA SER A 174 -5.74 18.66 0.55
C SER A 174 -4.93 19.68 1.36
N GLY A 175 -3.89 20.23 0.74
CA GLY A 175 -3.04 21.26 1.36
C GLY A 175 -1.89 20.72 2.20
N GLU A 176 -1.30 21.59 3.03
CA GLU A 176 -0.17 21.29 3.89
C GLU A 176 -0.54 20.36 5.04
N VAL A 177 0.37 19.47 5.38
CA VAL A 177 0.20 18.48 6.46
C VAL A 177 1.20 18.77 7.57
N ARG A 178 0.72 19.00 8.78
CA ARG A 178 1.56 19.13 9.97
C ARG A 178 2.02 17.75 10.42
N VAL A 179 3.33 17.58 10.62
CA VAL A 179 3.93 16.31 11.01
C VAL A 179 4.65 16.41 12.35
N LEU A 180 4.65 15.30 13.08
CA LEU A 180 5.40 15.12 14.31
C LEU A 180 6.57 14.18 14.05
N PHE A 181 7.79 14.55 14.39
CA PHE A 181 8.92 13.60 14.42
C PHE A 181 8.79 12.73 15.66
N ALA A 182 8.85 11.40 15.48
CA ALA A 182 8.72 10.46 16.58
C ALA A 182 9.97 10.51 17.49
N ASP A 183 9.75 10.68 18.78
CA ASP A 183 10.79 10.76 19.81
C ASP A 183 10.71 9.64 20.85
N LYS A 184 9.67 8.81 20.79
CA LYS A 184 9.39 7.79 21.80
C LYS A 184 8.98 6.45 21.22
N TYR A 185 8.10 6.47 20.21
CA TYR A 185 7.56 5.25 19.62
C TYR A 185 8.27 4.96 18.31
N SER A 186 8.49 3.69 18.04
CA SER A 186 9.12 3.22 16.81
C SER A 186 8.14 2.46 15.93
N ARG A 187 8.23 2.68 14.61
CA ARG A 187 7.45 1.93 13.62
C ARG A 187 8.02 0.55 13.36
N SER A 188 9.35 0.44 13.33
CA SER A 188 10.07 -0.78 12.98
C SER A 188 11.48 -0.76 13.57
N ALA A 189 12.13 -1.92 13.63
CA ALA A 189 13.51 -2.08 14.08
C ALA A 189 14.33 -2.85 13.04
N SER A 190 15.66 -2.82 13.15
CA SER A 190 16.56 -3.63 12.31
C SER A 190 16.25 -5.12 12.45
N GLY A 191 16.23 -5.85 11.33
CA GLY A 191 15.80 -7.25 11.27
C GLY A 191 14.28 -7.45 11.36
N GLY A 192 13.51 -6.37 11.53
CA GLY A 192 12.06 -6.38 11.63
C GLY A 192 11.34 -6.54 10.30
N VAL A 193 10.08 -6.11 10.27
CA VAL A 193 9.17 -6.25 9.12
C VAL A 193 8.84 -4.91 8.46
N GLY A 194 9.59 -3.84 8.75
CA GLY A 194 9.31 -2.48 8.29
C GLY A 194 9.22 -2.34 6.77
N PHE A 195 10.02 -3.10 6.02
CA PHE A 195 10.01 -3.12 4.57
C PHE A 195 8.85 -3.92 3.96
N ALA A 196 8.22 -4.79 4.74
CA ALA A 196 7.07 -5.57 4.30
C ALA A 196 5.78 -4.78 4.50
N LYS A 197 4.90 -4.80 3.50
CA LYS A 197 3.59 -4.14 3.59
C LYS A 197 2.59 -5.05 4.30
N CYS A 198 2.83 -5.29 5.61
CA CYS A 198 2.04 -6.20 6.43
C CYS A 198 1.13 -5.46 7.42
N ALA A 199 0.01 -6.07 7.75
CA ALA A 199 -1.04 -5.48 8.59
C ALA A 199 -0.53 -5.02 9.97
N GLY A 200 0.35 -5.82 10.60
CA GLY A 200 0.89 -5.53 11.93
C GLY A 200 1.65 -4.21 12.02
N ASN A 201 2.37 -3.81 10.96
CA ASN A 201 3.07 -2.52 10.93
C ASN A 201 2.11 -1.33 11.07
N TYR A 202 0.89 -1.46 10.56
CA TYR A 202 -0.11 -0.39 10.62
C TYR A 202 -0.82 -0.36 11.97
N ALA A 203 -1.17 -1.51 12.51
CA ALA A 203 -1.79 -1.59 13.84
C ALA A 203 -0.88 -1.00 14.93
N GLY A 204 0.44 -1.26 14.87
CA GLY A 204 1.42 -0.72 15.80
C GLY A 204 1.55 0.82 15.76
N GLN A 205 1.14 1.45 14.66
CA GLN A 205 1.19 2.91 14.50
C GLN A 205 -0.05 3.64 15.05
N PHE A 206 -1.17 2.95 15.28
CA PHE A 206 -2.45 3.63 15.59
C PHE A 206 -2.39 4.45 16.88
N TYR A 207 -1.79 3.92 17.93
CA TYR A 207 -1.71 4.65 19.19
C TYR A 207 -0.84 5.92 19.10
N PRO A 208 0.42 5.88 18.65
CA PRO A 208 1.21 7.10 18.49
C PRO A 208 0.63 8.08 17.46
N THR A 209 -0.01 7.59 16.40
CA THR A 209 -0.72 8.47 15.43
C THR A 209 -1.91 9.16 16.09
N LYS A 210 -2.66 8.45 16.96
CA LYS A 210 -3.73 9.07 17.74
C LYS A 210 -3.20 10.18 18.64
N LEU A 211 -2.09 9.96 19.36
CA LEU A 211 -1.47 10.97 20.19
C LEU A 211 -1.02 12.21 19.38
N ALA A 212 -0.44 12.00 18.21
CA ALA A 212 -0.07 13.07 17.30
C ALA A 212 -1.30 13.87 16.83
N ASN A 213 -2.39 13.18 16.47
CA ASN A 213 -3.65 13.83 16.05
C ASN A 213 -4.27 14.64 17.19
N ASP A 214 -4.29 14.11 18.42
CA ASP A 214 -4.78 14.83 19.62
C ASP A 214 -3.95 16.10 19.88
N ALA A 215 -2.67 16.11 19.48
CA ALA A 215 -1.77 17.27 19.55
C ALA A 215 -1.84 18.19 18.31
N GLY A 216 -2.73 17.92 17.33
CA GLY A 216 -2.96 18.74 16.14
C GLY A 216 -2.03 18.47 14.97
N TYR A 217 -1.33 17.32 14.96
CA TYR A 217 -0.55 16.84 13.82
C TYR A 217 -1.34 15.81 13.02
N GLN A 218 -1.22 15.81 11.71
CA GLN A 218 -1.93 14.88 10.83
C GLN A 218 -1.13 13.61 10.56
N GLN A 219 0.20 13.64 10.75
CA GLN A 219 1.07 12.50 10.44
C GLN A 219 2.26 12.44 11.40
N VAL A 220 2.81 11.24 11.57
CA VAL A 220 4.08 10.99 12.27
C VAL A 220 5.15 10.65 11.24
N VAL A 221 6.29 11.32 11.30
CA VAL A 221 7.52 10.91 10.63
C VAL A 221 8.34 10.11 11.63
N TRP A 222 8.58 8.87 11.29
CA TRP A 222 9.25 7.91 12.13
C TRP A 222 10.75 8.12 12.13
N THR A 223 11.36 7.80 13.26
CA THR A 223 12.79 7.80 13.47
C THR A 223 13.30 6.39 13.76
N ASP A 224 14.60 6.19 13.71
CA ASP A 224 15.21 4.91 14.04
C ASP A 224 14.89 4.49 15.49
N ALA A 225 14.70 3.17 15.69
CA ALA A 225 14.25 2.63 16.97
C ALA A 225 15.32 2.64 18.10
N SER A 226 16.57 2.95 17.77
CA SER A 226 17.68 2.86 18.72
C SER A 226 18.00 4.21 19.36
N THR A 227 18.00 5.28 18.58
CA THR A 227 18.42 6.62 19.05
C THR A 227 17.33 7.67 18.91
N HIS A 228 16.35 7.46 18.04
CA HIS A 228 15.37 8.47 17.59
C HIS A 228 16.01 9.73 16.97
N GLU A 229 17.23 9.60 16.47
CA GLU A 229 17.97 10.71 15.86
C GLU A 229 17.80 10.76 14.34
N ASN A 230 17.62 9.60 13.68
CA ASN A 230 17.62 9.51 12.23
C ASN A 230 16.19 9.32 11.69
N LEU A 231 15.81 10.17 10.75
CA LEU A 231 14.51 10.12 10.09
C LEU A 231 14.42 8.93 9.12
N GLU A 232 13.29 8.26 9.10
CA GLU A 232 13.01 7.10 8.26
C GLU A 232 11.92 7.41 7.23
N GLU A 233 10.65 7.16 7.56
CA GLU A 233 9.51 7.42 6.69
C GLU A 233 8.31 7.91 7.50
N ALA A 234 7.30 8.48 6.87
CA ALA A 234 6.02 8.79 7.50
C ALA A 234 5.13 7.55 7.58
N GLY A 235 4.02 7.63 8.29
CA GLY A 235 3.13 6.49 8.55
C GLY A 235 2.63 5.78 7.30
N THR A 236 2.45 6.49 6.17
CA THR A 236 1.93 5.94 4.90
C THR A 236 2.76 6.31 3.68
N MET A 237 3.88 7.04 3.84
CA MET A 237 4.64 7.68 2.76
C MET A 237 6.13 7.63 3.05
N ASN A 238 6.97 7.47 2.00
CA ASN A 238 8.37 7.87 2.11
C ASN A 238 8.47 9.40 2.16
N VAL A 239 9.54 9.94 2.73
CA VAL A 239 9.71 11.38 2.92
C VAL A 239 10.92 11.88 2.15
N PHE A 240 10.77 13.04 1.53
CA PHE A 240 11.80 13.79 0.86
C PHE A 240 11.95 15.17 1.50
N PHE A 241 13.18 15.67 1.53
CA PHE A 241 13.53 17.00 1.98
C PHE A 241 14.29 17.73 0.86
N ARG A 242 13.85 18.93 0.53
CA ARG A 242 14.62 19.83 -0.34
C ARG A 242 15.47 20.73 0.53
N ILE A 243 16.77 20.47 0.55
CA ILE A 243 17.77 21.25 1.29
C ILE A 243 18.66 21.96 0.27
N GLY A 244 18.52 23.28 0.15
CA GLY A 244 19.14 24.06 -0.92
C GLY A 244 18.69 23.59 -2.30
N ASP A 245 19.63 23.17 -3.14
CA ASP A 245 19.41 22.68 -4.51
C ASP A 245 19.26 21.16 -4.62
N LYS A 246 19.25 20.42 -3.50
CA LYS A 246 19.25 18.97 -3.47
C LYS A 246 17.96 18.40 -2.88
N LEU A 247 17.54 17.24 -3.40
CA LEU A 247 16.57 16.37 -2.75
C LEU A 247 17.28 15.32 -1.90
N VAL A 248 16.86 15.17 -0.66
CA VAL A 248 17.44 14.21 0.29
C VAL A 248 16.35 13.25 0.76
N THR A 249 16.62 11.96 0.78
CA THR A 249 15.69 10.94 1.29
C THR A 249 16.46 9.80 1.95
N ALA A 250 15.84 9.16 2.94
CA ALA A 250 16.43 8.03 3.63
C ALA A 250 16.64 6.83 2.68
N PRO A 251 17.73 6.04 2.85
CA PRO A 251 17.95 4.82 2.08
C PRO A 251 16.91 3.76 2.45
N THR A 252 16.49 2.97 1.47
CA THR A 252 15.64 1.79 1.75
C THR A 252 16.42 0.77 2.59
N SER A 253 15.74 0.15 3.53
CA SER A 253 16.31 -0.83 4.45
C SER A 253 15.23 -1.83 4.86
N ASP A 254 15.53 -2.70 5.82
CA ASP A 254 14.56 -3.57 6.48
C ASP A 254 13.52 -2.80 7.34
N ARG A 255 13.74 -1.51 7.56
CA ARG A 255 12.85 -0.63 8.35
C ARG A 255 11.95 0.27 7.51
N ILE A 256 12.29 0.50 6.24
CA ILE A 256 11.63 1.48 5.36
C ILE A 256 11.01 0.77 4.16
N LEU A 257 9.75 1.08 3.86
CA LEU A 257 9.06 0.53 2.70
C LEU A 257 9.68 1.03 1.40
N ASP A 258 9.96 0.11 0.49
CA ASP A 258 10.48 0.43 -0.84
C ASP A 258 9.36 0.99 -1.75
N GLY A 259 9.14 2.31 -1.65
CA GLY A 259 8.03 3.00 -2.30
C GLY A 259 8.14 3.04 -3.82
N VAL A 260 7.06 2.67 -4.53
CA VAL A 260 6.99 2.77 -5.99
C VAL A 260 7.08 4.23 -6.44
N THR A 261 6.34 5.12 -5.77
CA THR A 261 6.39 6.57 -6.01
C THR A 261 7.78 7.13 -5.69
N ARG A 262 8.41 6.70 -4.58
CA ARG A 262 9.79 7.09 -4.24
C ARG A 262 10.77 6.75 -5.35
N LYS A 263 10.76 5.52 -5.86
CA LYS A 263 11.61 5.10 -7.00
C LYS A 263 11.39 5.99 -8.23
N SER A 264 10.13 6.32 -8.52
CA SER A 264 9.78 7.14 -9.67
C SER A 264 10.27 8.58 -9.53
N ILE A 265 10.17 9.17 -8.32
CA ILE A 265 10.70 10.51 -8.03
C ILE A 265 12.23 10.54 -8.22
N LEU A 266 12.94 9.55 -7.71
CA LEU A 266 14.40 9.47 -7.87
C LEU A 266 14.82 9.36 -9.35
N THR A 267 14.07 8.56 -10.13
CA THR A 267 14.32 8.43 -11.57
C THR A 267 14.03 9.73 -12.33
N LEU A 268 12.89 10.36 -12.03
CA LEU A 268 12.49 11.62 -12.65
C LEU A 268 13.46 12.75 -12.30
N ALA A 269 13.83 12.89 -11.04
CA ALA A 269 14.79 13.89 -10.60
C ALA A 269 16.14 13.75 -11.31
N ALA A 270 16.61 12.51 -11.49
CA ALA A 270 17.84 12.25 -12.23
C ALA A 270 17.72 12.65 -13.72
N SER A 271 16.57 12.43 -14.38
CA SER A 271 16.32 12.84 -15.76
C SER A 271 16.23 14.36 -15.93
N GLU A 272 15.80 15.07 -14.90
CA GLU A 272 15.70 16.53 -14.85
C GLU A 272 16.99 17.21 -14.34
N GLY A 273 18.04 16.45 -14.05
CA GLY A 273 19.30 16.97 -13.54
C GLY A 273 19.25 17.45 -12.09
N ILE A 274 18.21 17.07 -11.34
CA ILE A 274 18.08 17.40 -9.93
C ILE A 274 18.96 16.43 -9.11
N VAL A 275 19.84 16.98 -8.29
CA VAL A 275 20.72 16.19 -7.42
C VAL A 275 19.91 15.54 -6.32
N CYS A 276 19.93 14.20 -6.26
CA CYS A 276 19.30 13.42 -5.18
C CYS A 276 20.37 12.75 -4.32
N GLU A 277 20.31 13.00 -3.01
CA GLU A 277 21.13 12.30 -2.01
C GLU A 277 20.27 11.27 -1.29
N VAL A 278 20.63 9.99 -1.49
CA VAL A 278 20.01 8.88 -0.76
C VAL A 278 20.93 8.50 0.40
N ARG A 279 20.64 9.05 1.58
CA ARG A 279 21.47 8.90 2.79
C ARG A 279 20.66 9.04 4.07
N THR A 280 21.27 8.70 5.18
CA THR A 280 20.73 8.98 6.52
C THR A 280 20.58 10.50 6.71
N ILE A 281 19.49 10.90 7.35
CA ILE A 281 19.13 12.29 7.63
C ILE A 281 18.76 12.36 9.10
N SER A 282 19.45 13.24 9.87
CA SER A 282 19.11 13.39 11.28
C SER A 282 18.00 14.42 11.50
N VAL A 283 17.27 14.28 12.60
CA VAL A 283 16.32 15.30 13.09
C VAL A 283 17.04 16.65 13.24
N TYR A 284 18.24 16.64 13.85
CA TYR A 284 19.06 17.81 14.05
C TYR A 284 19.41 18.52 12.72
N GLU A 285 19.76 17.77 11.68
CA GLU A 285 20.06 18.35 10.35
C GLU A 285 18.84 19.11 9.79
N ILE A 286 17.64 18.56 9.92
CA ILE A 286 16.42 19.20 9.45
C ILE A 286 16.09 20.44 10.26
N GLU A 287 16.27 20.40 11.58
CA GLU A 287 16.08 21.55 12.44
C GLU A 287 17.05 22.70 12.08
N GLU A 288 18.32 22.41 11.88
CA GLU A 288 19.32 23.41 11.49
C GLU A 288 19.05 23.96 10.08
N ALA A 289 18.68 23.09 9.13
CA ALA A 289 18.30 23.52 7.79
C ALA A 289 17.06 24.44 7.82
N ALA A 290 16.11 24.18 8.68
CA ALA A 290 14.94 25.04 8.87
C ALA A 290 15.33 26.40 9.50
N LYS A 291 16.16 26.40 10.55
CA LYS A 291 16.60 27.61 11.24
C LYS A 291 17.41 28.54 10.33
N ASN A 292 18.26 28.00 9.49
CA ASN A 292 19.10 28.78 8.58
C ASN A 292 18.45 29.07 7.21
N GLY A 293 17.20 28.61 6.99
CA GLY A 293 16.41 28.86 5.78
C GLY A 293 16.82 28.04 4.56
N THR A 294 17.61 26.97 4.73
CA THR A 294 18.00 26.07 3.63
C THR A 294 17.03 24.91 3.40
N LEU A 295 16.18 24.58 4.40
CA LEU A 295 15.07 23.66 4.19
C LEU A 295 13.96 24.38 3.43
N LEU A 296 13.83 24.08 2.12
CA LEU A 296 12.90 24.76 1.23
C LEU A 296 11.55 24.01 1.12
N GLU A 297 11.60 22.68 1.21
CA GLU A 297 10.42 21.81 1.07
C GLU A 297 10.59 20.51 1.85
N MET A 298 9.47 19.98 2.35
CA MET A 298 9.35 18.63 2.84
C MET A 298 8.07 18.03 2.28
N PHE A 299 8.14 16.86 1.66
CA PHE A 299 6.95 16.21 1.09
C PHE A 299 6.97 14.70 1.25
N GLY A 300 5.77 14.11 1.28
CA GLY A 300 5.56 12.67 1.31
C GLY A 300 5.32 12.09 -0.07
N ALA A 301 5.82 10.87 -0.33
CA ALA A 301 5.64 10.09 -1.53
C ALA A 301 5.02 8.73 -1.20
N GLY A 302 3.75 8.52 -1.58
CA GLY A 302 3.00 7.31 -1.26
C GLY A 302 1.98 6.91 -2.31
#